data_e117ad902a7bb63b204434f470264825
#
_entry.id   e117ad902a7bb63b204434f470264825
#
_cell.length_a   1.000
_cell.length_b   1.000
_cell.length_c   1.000
_cell.angle_alpha   90.00
_cell.angle_beta   90.00
_cell.angle_gamma   90.00
#
_symmetry.space_group_name_H-M   'P 1'
#
loop_
_entity.id
_entity.type
_entity.pdbx_description
1 polymer ?
#
loop_
_entity_poly.entity_id
_entity_poly.type
_entity_poly.pdbx_seq_one_letter_code
_entity_poly.pdbx_strand_id
1 'polypeptide(L)'
;MAGFMNVEKAGELGRLYHLDKIYQLGDSISDTGNLVLESPHGSGFLFTRPPYGETTFGKPTGRCSNGLLMVDYFATAFGLPYLEPYKKAHANFKHGVNFAVAGATALSEEALKAKNITNPATNSSLSVQLEWMASHFNSTCHTKEGCWKMLRHALFFVGEIGGNDYNYGFVQRKTLDELTGLVPDVVQSITDAVRRVIGFGARRVIIPGNFPIGCLPIYLSSFHTNNSAAYDEKHCLKDLNNFAEIHNEVLKASINVLKKKYPYVDIVYGDYYNAYLWLLSHAKRLRFDRNSLQKACCGSGSGPYNFDPQKMCGAEGVSACPNPDKYISWDGIHSTQRSYKYIAGYLLRSILPQMRMFHL
;
A
#
# COMPACT_ATOMS: atom_id res chain seq x y z
N MET A 1 3.90 28.83 -4.51
CA MET A 1 3.12 28.08 -5.52
C MET A 1 3.87 26.79 -5.83
N ALA A 2 3.63 25.71 -5.10
CA ALA A 2 4.22 24.42 -5.44
C ALA A 2 3.33 23.78 -6.52
N GLY A 3 3.78 23.87 -7.77
CA GLY A 3 3.11 23.24 -8.90
C GLY A 3 3.01 21.75 -8.67
N PHE A 4 1.83 21.15 -8.91
CA PHE A 4 1.68 19.72 -9.05
C PHE A 4 2.72 19.25 -10.07
N MET A 5 3.55 18.28 -9.68
CA MET A 5 4.36 17.58 -10.66
C MET A 5 3.37 16.95 -11.65
N ASN A 6 3.35 17.52 -12.86
CA ASN A 6 2.48 17.06 -13.92
C ASN A 6 3.01 15.68 -14.33
N VAL A 7 2.24 14.62 -14.06
CA VAL A 7 2.56 13.24 -14.47
C VAL A 7 2.67 13.14 -16.01
N GLU A 8 2.32 14.22 -16.74
CA GLU A 8 2.40 14.34 -18.19
C GLU A 8 3.83 14.32 -18.77
N LYS A 9 4.86 14.45 -17.92
CA LYS A 9 6.25 14.19 -18.31
C LYS A 9 6.67 12.76 -17.98
N ALA A 10 5.85 11.79 -18.38
CA ALA A 10 6.12 10.37 -18.19
C ALA A 10 7.56 10.02 -18.68
N GLY A 11 8.31 9.34 -17.84
CA GLY A 11 9.68 8.90 -18.13
C GLY A 11 10.79 9.92 -17.87
N GLU A 12 10.49 11.20 -17.61
CA GLU A 12 11.54 12.19 -17.30
C GLU A 12 12.23 11.83 -15.96
N LEU A 13 11.46 11.40 -14.96
CA LEU A 13 12.00 10.96 -13.68
C LEU A 13 12.81 9.67 -13.79
N GLY A 14 12.34 8.72 -14.61
CA GLY A 14 13.09 7.48 -14.87
C GLY A 14 14.47 7.75 -15.42
N ARG A 15 14.57 8.68 -16.40
CA ARG A 15 15.85 9.11 -16.96
C ARG A 15 16.71 9.86 -15.93
N LEU A 16 16.12 10.82 -15.20
CA LEU A 16 16.85 11.64 -14.23
C LEU A 16 17.46 10.81 -13.09
N TYR A 17 16.74 9.80 -12.61
CA TYR A 17 17.19 8.92 -11.53
C TYR A 17 17.79 7.60 -12.04
N HIS A 18 17.89 7.41 -13.36
CA HIS A 18 18.33 6.16 -13.98
C HIS A 18 17.59 4.94 -13.44
N LEU A 19 16.26 5.04 -13.35
CA LEU A 19 15.38 3.95 -12.86
C LEU A 19 14.77 3.21 -14.07
N ASP A 20 14.97 1.91 -14.14
CA ASP A 20 14.48 1.04 -15.19
C ASP A 20 13.60 -0.12 -14.71
N LYS A 21 13.50 -0.30 -13.38
CA LYS A 21 12.73 -1.38 -12.73
C LYS A 21 12.13 -0.95 -11.41
N ILE A 22 10.97 -1.52 -11.10
CA ILE A 22 10.34 -1.44 -9.78
C ILE A 22 10.06 -2.86 -9.28
N TYR A 23 10.39 -3.13 -8.01
CA TYR A 23 10.01 -4.34 -7.30
C TYR A 23 9.15 -3.96 -6.11
N GLN A 24 7.94 -4.53 -6.05
CA GLN A 24 6.93 -4.18 -5.06
C GLN A 24 6.63 -5.38 -4.15
N LEU A 25 6.81 -5.21 -2.84
CA LEU A 25 6.29 -6.07 -1.77
C LEU A 25 5.18 -5.31 -1.06
N GLY A 26 4.18 -5.99 -0.52
CA GLY A 26 3.11 -5.30 0.22
C GLY A 26 1.81 -6.08 0.27
N ASP A 27 0.73 -5.36 0.46
CA ASP A 27 -0.62 -5.89 0.59
C ASP A 27 -1.58 -5.37 -0.50
N SER A 28 -2.87 -5.24 -0.18
CA SER A 28 -3.92 -4.79 -1.11
C SER A 28 -3.74 -3.37 -1.64
N ILE A 29 -2.96 -2.54 -0.95
CA ILE A 29 -2.64 -1.18 -1.41
C ILE A 29 -1.80 -1.21 -2.69
N SER A 30 -1.12 -2.32 -2.94
CA SER A 30 -0.19 -2.48 -4.07
C SER A 30 -0.44 -3.72 -4.92
N ASP A 31 -1.26 -4.69 -4.52
CA ASP A 31 -1.50 -5.94 -5.26
C ASP A 31 -2.12 -5.68 -6.63
N THR A 32 -1.43 -6.10 -7.69
CA THR A 32 -1.91 -5.99 -9.08
C THR A 32 -2.61 -7.26 -9.60
N GLY A 33 -2.85 -8.24 -8.71
CA GLY A 33 -3.62 -9.44 -9.00
C GLY A 33 -3.06 -10.75 -8.45
N ASN A 34 -2.04 -10.74 -7.61
CA ASN A 34 -1.44 -11.96 -7.05
C ASN A 34 -2.45 -12.79 -6.25
N LEU A 35 -3.21 -12.18 -5.32
CA LEU A 35 -4.17 -12.92 -4.51
C LEU A 35 -5.18 -13.69 -5.37
N VAL A 36 -5.67 -13.06 -6.44
CA VAL A 36 -6.63 -13.68 -7.37
C VAL A 36 -6.02 -14.85 -8.12
N LEU A 37 -4.73 -14.76 -8.45
CA LEU A 37 -4.01 -15.76 -9.23
C LEU A 37 -3.46 -16.91 -8.36
N GLU A 38 -3.18 -16.68 -7.07
CA GLU A 38 -2.66 -17.74 -6.18
C GLU A 38 -3.77 -18.61 -5.57
N SER A 39 -4.97 -18.08 -5.45
CA SER A 39 -6.05 -18.78 -4.79
C SER A 39 -6.85 -19.64 -5.77
N PRO A 40 -7.07 -20.94 -5.48
CA PRO A 40 -8.02 -21.77 -6.20
C PRO A 40 -9.45 -21.19 -6.19
N HIS A 41 -9.74 -20.35 -5.20
CA HIS A 41 -11.01 -19.64 -5.01
C HIS A 41 -10.91 -18.14 -5.32
N GLY A 42 -9.94 -17.73 -6.13
CA GLY A 42 -9.70 -16.31 -6.45
C GLY A 42 -10.94 -15.55 -6.90
N SER A 43 -11.87 -16.22 -7.61
CA SER A 43 -13.18 -15.66 -7.98
C SER A 43 -14.13 -15.41 -6.80
N GLY A 44 -13.83 -15.92 -5.61
CA GLY A 44 -14.63 -15.73 -4.39
C GLY A 44 -14.47 -14.36 -3.74
N PHE A 45 -13.35 -13.69 -3.98
CA PHE A 45 -13.10 -12.37 -3.38
C PHE A 45 -13.94 -11.29 -4.06
N LEU A 46 -14.49 -10.36 -3.26
CA LEU A 46 -15.41 -9.32 -3.76
C LEU A 46 -14.73 -8.37 -4.77
N PHE A 47 -13.45 -8.08 -4.60
CA PHE A 47 -12.69 -7.21 -5.51
C PHE A 47 -12.36 -7.87 -6.88
N THR A 48 -12.77 -9.12 -7.09
CA THR A 48 -12.76 -9.78 -8.41
C THR A 48 -14.03 -9.54 -9.21
N ARG A 49 -14.96 -8.76 -8.69
CA ARG A 49 -16.26 -8.48 -9.28
C ARG A 49 -16.43 -6.99 -9.60
N PRO A 50 -17.28 -6.64 -10.57
CA PRO A 50 -17.69 -5.24 -10.71
C PRO A 50 -18.25 -4.70 -9.39
N PRO A 51 -18.03 -3.41 -9.08
CA PRO A 51 -17.49 -2.35 -9.93
C PRO A 51 -15.98 -2.11 -9.81
N TYR A 52 -15.21 -3.03 -9.17
CA TYR A 52 -13.74 -2.86 -9.12
C TYR A 52 -13.15 -2.75 -10.54
N GLY A 53 -12.16 -1.88 -10.70
CA GLY A 53 -11.48 -1.66 -11.99
C GLY A 53 -12.29 -0.90 -13.04
N GLU A 54 -13.52 -0.49 -12.76
CA GLU A 54 -14.46 0.09 -13.73
C GLU A 54 -13.93 1.33 -14.46
N THR A 55 -13.16 2.19 -13.77
CA THR A 55 -12.77 3.50 -14.31
C THR A 55 -11.66 3.40 -15.35
N THR A 56 -10.65 2.57 -15.14
CA THR A 56 -9.50 2.48 -16.06
C THR A 56 -9.53 1.23 -16.91
N PHE A 57 -9.90 0.09 -16.34
CA PHE A 57 -9.80 -1.20 -17.02
C PHE A 57 -11.12 -1.71 -17.60
N GLY A 58 -12.25 -1.11 -17.20
CA GLY A 58 -13.59 -1.55 -17.55
C GLY A 58 -13.96 -2.93 -17.00
N LYS A 59 -13.10 -3.52 -16.15
CA LYS A 59 -13.26 -4.83 -15.52
C LYS A 59 -12.36 -4.97 -14.30
N PRO A 60 -12.67 -5.87 -13.36
CA PRO A 60 -11.79 -6.20 -12.26
C PRO A 60 -10.44 -6.76 -12.75
N THR A 61 -9.37 -6.39 -12.07
CA THR A 61 -8.00 -6.85 -12.36
C THR A 61 -7.29 -7.45 -11.14
N GLY A 62 -7.99 -7.58 -10.02
CA GLY A 62 -7.41 -7.95 -8.73
C GLY A 62 -6.91 -6.74 -7.92
N ARG A 63 -6.92 -5.53 -8.48
CA ARG A 63 -6.62 -4.29 -7.75
C ARG A 63 -7.80 -3.88 -6.87
N CYS A 64 -7.54 -3.59 -5.61
CA CYS A 64 -8.54 -3.10 -4.66
C CYS A 64 -8.82 -1.60 -4.86
N SER A 65 -9.37 -1.23 -6.01
CA SER A 65 -9.69 0.15 -6.38
C SER A 65 -10.68 0.16 -7.55
N ASN A 66 -11.26 1.33 -7.86
CA ASN A 66 -12.00 1.54 -9.11
C ASN A 66 -11.08 1.56 -10.35
N GLY A 67 -9.76 1.48 -10.19
CA GLY A 67 -8.80 1.48 -11.30
C GLY A 67 -7.36 1.34 -10.80
N LEU A 68 -6.53 2.36 -11.03
CA LEU A 68 -5.10 2.36 -10.75
C LEU A 68 -4.79 2.46 -9.25
N LEU A 69 -3.70 1.79 -8.84
CA LEU A 69 -3.08 1.89 -7.52
C LEU A 69 -1.90 2.87 -7.53
N MET A 70 -1.33 3.18 -6.36
CA MET A 70 -0.15 4.05 -6.27
C MET A 70 1.04 3.51 -7.06
N VAL A 71 1.26 2.20 -7.04
CA VAL A 71 2.36 1.56 -7.79
C VAL A 71 2.26 1.79 -9.30
N ASP A 72 1.03 1.85 -9.86
CA ASP A 72 0.81 2.16 -11.27
C ASP A 72 1.20 3.61 -11.59
N TYR A 73 0.91 4.54 -10.68
CA TYR A 73 1.33 5.95 -10.82
C TYR A 73 2.84 6.13 -10.65
N PHE A 74 3.49 5.36 -9.77
CA PHE A 74 4.95 5.34 -9.69
C PHE A 74 5.57 4.81 -10.99
N ALA A 75 5.06 3.70 -11.52
CA ALA A 75 5.51 3.17 -12.80
C ALA A 75 5.35 4.21 -13.92
N THR A 76 4.19 4.84 -14.02
CA THR A 76 3.93 5.92 -15.00
C THR A 76 4.91 7.08 -14.84
N ALA A 77 5.17 7.55 -13.63
CA ALA A 77 6.08 8.67 -13.36
C ALA A 77 7.53 8.38 -13.81
N PHE A 78 7.94 7.12 -13.71
CA PHE A 78 9.26 6.68 -14.18
C PHE A 78 9.28 6.25 -15.66
N GLY A 79 8.14 6.28 -16.36
CA GLY A 79 8.02 5.87 -17.75
C GLY A 79 8.11 4.34 -17.95
N LEU A 80 7.71 3.59 -16.93
CA LEU A 80 7.67 2.14 -16.93
C LEU A 80 6.24 1.63 -17.18
N PRO A 81 6.08 0.43 -17.74
CA PRO A 81 4.78 -0.23 -17.82
C PRO A 81 4.26 -0.54 -16.41
N TYR A 82 2.94 -0.75 -16.27
CA TYR A 82 2.37 -1.25 -15.03
C TYR A 82 2.98 -2.59 -14.66
N LEU A 83 3.25 -2.78 -13.37
CA LEU A 83 3.88 -4.01 -12.91
C LEU A 83 2.90 -5.20 -13.01
N GLU A 84 3.41 -6.26 -13.60
CA GLU A 84 2.70 -7.53 -13.62
C GLU A 84 2.81 -8.23 -12.26
N PRO A 85 1.74 -8.91 -11.79
CA PRO A 85 1.81 -9.72 -10.59
C PRO A 85 2.68 -10.96 -10.82
N TYR A 86 3.47 -11.33 -9.83
CA TYR A 86 4.42 -12.45 -9.89
C TYR A 86 3.76 -13.78 -10.30
N LYS A 87 2.51 -14.01 -9.85
CA LYS A 87 1.76 -15.24 -10.14
C LYS A 87 1.22 -15.32 -11.59
N LYS A 88 1.33 -14.27 -12.37
CA LYS A 88 0.84 -14.28 -13.75
C LYS A 88 1.75 -15.11 -14.64
N ALA A 89 1.19 -16.18 -15.20
CA ALA A 89 1.91 -17.02 -16.17
C ALA A 89 2.34 -16.20 -17.41
N HIS A 90 3.56 -16.45 -17.87
CA HIS A 90 4.16 -15.80 -19.06
C HIS A 90 4.20 -14.26 -18.97
N ALA A 91 4.23 -13.69 -17.77
CA ALA A 91 4.36 -12.25 -17.58
C ALA A 91 5.74 -11.74 -18.02
N ASN A 92 5.76 -10.49 -18.49
CA ASN A 92 7.01 -9.83 -18.83
C ASN A 92 7.55 -9.05 -17.61
N PHE A 93 8.57 -9.58 -16.97
CA PHE A 93 9.20 -8.99 -15.80
C PHE A 93 10.44 -8.13 -16.11
N LYS A 94 10.62 -7.70 -17.35
CA LYS A 94 11.77 -6.87 -17.77
C LYS A 94 11.91 -5.59 -16.94
N HIS A 95 10.80 -4.98 -16.56
CA HIS A 95 10.75 -3.70 -15.82
C HIS A 95 10.38 -3.86 -14.33
N GLY A 96 10.53 -5.06 -13.79
CA GLY A 96 10.25 -5.37 -12.39
C GLY A 96 9.03 -6.25 -12.19
N VAL A 97 8.71 -6.51 -10.92
CA VAL A 97 7.69 -7.48 -10.52
C VAL A 97 6.90 -6.94 -9.34
N ASN A 98 5.62 -7.21 -9.32
CA ASN A 98 4.77 -7.01 -8.14
C ASN A 98 4.59 -8.33 -7.38
N PHE A 99 5.10 -8.39 -6.16
CA PHE A 99 4.95 -9.53 -5.24
C PHE A 99 3.88 -9.28 -4.18
N ALA A 100 3.31 -8.08 -4.09
CA ALA A 100 2.30 -7.73 -3.12
C ALA A 100 1.06 -8.62 -3.25
N VAL A 101 0.44 -8.97 -2.12
CA VAL A 101 -0.75 -9.83 -2.06
C VAL A 101 -1.81 -9.17 -1.18
N ALA A 102 -3.01 -8.98 -1.70
CA ALA A 102 -4.11 -8.42 -0.92
C ALA A 102 -4.38 -9.27 0.33
N GLY A 103 -4.52 -8.61 1.49
CA GLY A 103 -4.66 -9.29 2.78
C GLY A 103 -3.36 -9.77 3.42
N ALA A 104 -2.22 -9.60 2.77
CA ALA A 104 -0.93 -10.03 3.33
C ALA A 104 -0.57 -9.29 4.61
N THR A 105 0.17 -9.96 5.48
CA THR A 105 0.67 -9.48 6.76
C THR A 105 2.19 -9.38 6.77
N ALA A 106 2.74 -8.51 7.60
CA ALA A 106 4.18 -8.46 7.85
C ALA A 106 4.65 -9.71 8.59
N LEU A 107 3.88 -10.15 9.59
CA LEU A 107 4.14 -11.37 10.35
C LEU A 107 3.71 -12.61 9.56
N SER A 108 4.40 -13.73 9.80
CA SER A 108 3.98 -15.03 9.26
C SER A 108 2.69 -15.52 9.92
N GLU A 109 2.04 -16.49 9.30
CA GLU A 109 0.83 -17.13 9.85
C GLU A 109 1.09 -17.72 11.25
N GLU A 110 2.26 -18.35 11.45
CA GLU A 110 2.63 -18.95 12.73
C GLU A 110 2.82 -17.87 13.81
N ALA A 111 3.46 -16.74 13.47
CA ALA A 111 3.68 -15.64 14.40
C ALA A 111 2.36 -14.99 14.80
N LEU A 112 1.41 -14.81 13.87
CA LEU A 112 0.07 -14.33 14.18
C LEU A 112 -0.73 -15.30 15.04
N LYS A 113 -0.69 -16.59 14.72
CA LYS A 113 -1.36 -17.64 15.52
C LYS A 113 -0.84 -17.67 16.96
N ALA A 114 0.46 -17.47 17.17
CA ALA A 114 1.05 -17.36 18.51
C ALA A 114 0.51 -16.17 19.32
N LYS A 115 -0.04 -15.15 18.63
CA LYS A 115 -0.73 -13.99 19.23
C LYS A 115 -2.26 -14.15 19.25
N ASN A 116 -2.78 -15.33 18.91
CA ASN A 116 -4.20 -15.60 18.75
C ASN A 116 -4.85 -14.67 17.71
N ILE A 117 -4.19 -14.45 16.58
CA ILE A 117 -4.70 -13.72 15.42
C ILE A 117 -4.64 -14.64 14.21
N THR A 118 -5.73 -14.70 13.43
CA THR A 118 -5.82 -15.52 12.21
C THR A 118 -5.96 -14.60 11.00
N ASN A 119 -5.19 -14.87 9.95
CA ASN A 119 -5.37 -14.24 8.65
C ASN A 119 -6.34 -15.11 7.80
N PRO A 120 -7.55 -14.62 7.47
CA PRO A 120 -8.51 -15.40 6.69
C PRO A 120 -8.32 -15.25 5.17
N ALA A 121 -7.46 -14.34 4.72
CA ALA A 121 -7.37 -13.98 3.30
C ALA A 121 -6.28 -14.76 2.56
N THR A 122 -5.08 -14.82 3.12
CA THR A 122 -3.92 -15.44 2.45
C THR A 122 -2.83 -15.81 3.45
N ASN A 123 -2.03 -16.83 3.10
CA ASN A 123 -0.80 -17.19 3.81
C ASN A 123 0.44 -16.50 3.20
N SER A 124 0.27 -15.68 2.17
CA SER A 124 1.36 -15.02 1.44
C SER A 124 1.86 -13.76 2.16
N SER A 125 2.33 -13.97 3.41
CA SER A 125 2.96 -12.94 4.24
C SER A 125 4.19 -12.33 3.56
N LEU A 126 4.73 -11.26 4.16
CA LEU A 126 5.96 -10.59 3.68
C LEU A 126 7.12 -11.58 3.50
N SER A 127 7.27 -12.57 4.38
CA SER A 127 8.29 -13.61 4.25
C SER A 127 8.09 -14.49 3.01
N VAL A 128 6.86 -14.87 2.69
CA VAL A 128 6.54 -15.65 1.47
C VAL A 128 6.80 -14.83 0.21
N GLN A 129 6.43 -13.55 0.20
CA GLN A 129 6.73 -12.65 -0.91
C GLN A 129 8.25 -12.52 -1.15
N LEU A 130 9.05 -12.51 -0.09
CA LEU A 130 10.50 -12.51 -0.18
C LEU A 130 11.07 -13.82 -0.73
N GLU A 131 10.44 -14.98 -0.47
CA GLU A 131 10.81 -16.23 -1.12
C GLU A 131 10.52 -16.21 -2.62
N TRP A 132 9.39 -15.64 -3.04
CA TRP A 132 9.10 -15.44 -4.45
C TRP A 132 10.10 -14.50 -5.11
N MET A 133 10.47 -13.41 -4.44
CA MET A 133 11.50 -12.48 -4.93
C MET A 133 12.85 -13.18 -5.07
N ALA A 134 13.26 -14.01 -4.09
CA ALA A 134 14.48 -14.81 -4.15
C ALA A 134 14.45 -15.78 -5.34
N SER A 135 13.34 -16.48 -5.54
CA SER A 135 13.15 -17.40 -6.68
C SER A 135 13.24 -16.67 -8.01
N HIS A 136 12.61 -15.48 -8.12
CA HIS A 136 12.70 -14.64 -9.30
C HIS A 136 14.15 -14.22 -9.59
N PHE A 137 14.91 -13.78 -8.60
CA PHE A 137 16.31 -13.37 -8.82
C PHE A 137 17.20 -14.56 -9.13
N ASN A 138 17.00 -15.71 -8.50
CA ASN A 138 17.75 -16.94 -8.83
C ASN A 138 17.54 -17.39 -10.29
N SER A 139 16.36 -17.12 -10.86
CA SER A 139 16.06 -17.45 -12.25
C SER A 139 16.56 -16.41 -13.26
N THR A 140 16.82 -15.17 -12.81
CA THR A 140 17.14 -14.05 -13.71
C THR A 140 18.59 -13.58 -13.63
N CYS A 141 19.28 -13.80 -12.50
CA CYS A 141 20.69 -13.48 -12.34
C CYS A 141 21.41 -14.60 -11.57
N HIS A 142 22.33 -15.29 -12.26
CA HIS A 142 22.97 -16.51 -11.76
C HIS A 142 24.20 -16.25 -10.87
N THR A 143 24.67 -15.02 -10.78
CA THR A 143 25.81 -14.62 -9.95
C THR A 143 25.47 -13.40 -9.12
N LYS A 144 26.11 -13.28 -7.94
CA LYS A 144 25.92 -12.11 -7.06
C LYS A 144 26.25 -10.80 -7.78
N GLU A 145 27.31 -10.79 -8.58
CA GLU A 145 27.71 -9.60 -9.36
C GLU A 145 26.69 -9.30 -10.47
N GLY A 146 26.16 -10.32 -11.14
CA GLY A 146 25.10 -10.18 -12.15
C GLY A 146 23.83 -9.59 -11.55
N CYS A 147 23.41 -10.05 -10.35
CA CYS A 147 22.29 -9.50 -9.63
C CYS A 147 22.53 -8.02 -9.24
N TRP A 148 23.68 -7.68 -8.72
CA TRP A 148 24.02 -6.29 -8.40
C TRP A 148 23.99 -5.37 -9.61
N LYS A 149 24.51 -5.81 -10.75
CA LYS A 149 24.42 -5.05 -12.00
C LYS A 149 22.99 -4.86 -12.46
N MET A 150 22.17 -5.93 -12.41
CA MET A 150 20.77 -5.89 -12.81
C MET A 150 19.91 -4.99 -11.89
N LEU A 151 20.16 -5.01 -10.58
CA LEU A 151 19.36 -4.30 -9.58
C LEU A 151 19.83 -2.88 -9.28
N ARG A 152 20.95 -2.48 -9.85
CA ARG A 152 21.59 -1.18 -9.65
C ARG A 152 20.65 0.01 -9.91
N HIS A 153 19.78 -0.13 -10.91
CA HIS A 153 18.82 0.89 -11.35
C HIS A 153 17.39 0.57 -10.95
N ALA A 154 17.20 -0.38 -10.03
CA ALA A 154 15.91 -0.77 -9.54
C ALA A 154 15.49 0.05 -8.29
N LEU A 155 14.20 0.30 -8.18
CA LEU A 155 13.54 0.85 -7.02
C LEU A 155 12.74 -0.24 -6.32
N PHE A 156 12.95 -0.41 -5.03
CA PHE A 156 12.26 -1.40 -4.21
C PHE A 156 11.28 -0.71 -3.27
N PHE A 157 10.05 -1.19 -3.23
CA PHE A 157 9.08 -0.85 -2.20
C PHE A 157 8.93 -2.06 -1.27
N VAL A 158 9.22 -1.87 0.03
CA VAL A 158 8.99 -2.87 1.08
C VAL A 158 7.77 -2.43 1.88
N GLY A 159 6.60 -2.77 1.38
CA GLY A 159 5.31 -2.32 1.92
C GLY A 159 4.55 -1.42 0.93
N GLU A 160 3.43 -0.77 1.28
CA GLU A 160 2.91 -0.77 2.64
C GLU A 160 2.54 -2.20 3.07
N ILE A 161 2.84 -2.53 4.32
CA ILE A 161 2.57 -3.82 4.94
C ILE A 161 2.58 -3.66 6.46
N GLY A 162 1.80 -4.48 7.16
CA GLY A 162 1.65 -4.44 8.61
C GLY A 162 0.28 -3.94 9.04
N GLY A 163 -0.43 -3.19 8.16
CA GLY A 163 -1.80 -2.77 8.41
C GLY A 163 -2.74 -3.95 8.67
N ASN A 164 -2.62 -5.03 7.91
CA ASN A 164 -3.46 -6.22 8.07
C ASN A 164 -3.19 -7.02 9.34
N ASP A 165 -1.97 -6.99 9.86
CA ASP A 165 -1.65 -7.58 11.18
C ASP A 165 -2.56 -7.01 12.25
N TYR A 166 -2.80 -5.72 12.22
CA TYR A 166 -3.68 -5.01 13.14
C TYR A 166 -5.16 -5.16 12.77
N ASN A 167 -5.49 -5.08 11.47
CA ASN A 167 -6.86 -5.19 10.98
C ASN A 167 -7.51 -6.50 11.42
N TYR A 168 -6.79 -7.64 11.25
CA TYR A 168 -7.30 -8.93 11.69
C TYR A 168 -7.42 -9.02 13.21
N GLY A 169 -6.53 -8.38 13.96
CA GLY A 169 -6.64 -8.27 15.40
C GLY A 169 -7.90 -7.49 15.83
N PHE A 170 -8.16 -6.32 15.22
CA PHE A 170 -9.38 -5.55 15.48
C PHE A 170 -10.66 -6.34 15.19
N VAL A 171 -10.71 -7.02 14.03
CA VAL A 171 -11.87 -7.86 13.67
C VAL A 171 -12.07 -9.00 14.68
N GLN A 172 -10.99 -9.53 15.25
CA GLN A 172 -11.00 -10.57 16.28
C GLN A 172 -11.06 -10.00 17.71
N ARG A 173 -11.45 -8.72 17.86
CA ARG A 173 -11.72 -8.02 19.11
C ARG A 173 -10.51 -7.88 20.04
N LYS A 174 -9.31 -7.83 19.48
CA LYS A 174 -8.12 -7.42 20.22
C LYS A 174 -8.25 -5.97 20.65
N THR A 175 -7.80 -5.67 21.86
CA THR A 175 -7.75 -4.29 22.35
C THR A 175 -6.65 -3.49 21.67
N LEU A 176 -6.75 -2.16 21.74
CA LEU A 176 -5.73 -1.26 21.20
C LEU A 176 -4.36 -1.49 21.87
N ASP A 177 -4.36 -1.77 23.19
CA ASP A 177 -3.13 -2.06 23.94
C ASP A 177 -2.47 -3.37 23.48
N GLU A 178 -3.26 -4.45 23.26
CA GLU A 178 -2.74 -5.71 22.71
C GLU A 178 -2.10 -5.50 21.32
N LEU A 179 -2.75 -4.70 20.46
CA LEU A 179 -2.24 -4.41 19.13
C LEU A 179 -1.02 -3.46 19.16
N THR A 180 -0.98 -2.53 20.11
CA THR A 180 0.22 -1.71 20.33
C THR A 180 1.40 -2.57 20.76
N GLY A 181 1.17 -3.59 21.57
CA GLY A 181 2.19 -4.59 21.93
C GLY A 181 2.73 -5.40 20.75
N LEU A 182 2.00 -5.44 19.61
CA LEU A 182 2.43 -6.15 18.41
C LEU A 182 3.37 -5.30 17.51
N VAL A 183 3.37 -3.98 17.68
CA VAL A 183 4.12 -3.05 16.81
C VAL A 183 5.61 -3.39 16.70
N PRO A 184 6.34 -3.73 17.77
CA PRO A 184 7.75 -4.09 17.66
C PRO A 184 8.00 -5.31 16.74
N ASP A 185 7.16 -6.35 16.84
CA ASP A 185 7.30 -7.57 16.05
C ASP A 185 7.02 -7.30 14.57
N VAL A 186 5.97 -6.52 14.27
CA VAL A 186 5.61 -6.10 12.90
C VAL A 186 6.73 -5.27 12.28
N VAL A 187 7.24 -4.28 12.98
CA VAL A 187 8.34 -3.43 12.49
C VAL A 187 9.64 -4.21 12.32
N GLN A 188 9.91 -5.16 13.22
CA GLN A 188 11.08 -6.06 13.09
C GLN A 188 10.99 -6.88 11.81
N SER A 189 9.82 -7.46 11.51
CA SER A 189 9.59 -8.21 10.27
C SER A 189 9.83 -7.35 9.02
N ILE A 190 9.33 -6.11 9.01
CA ILE A 190 9.56 -5.16 7.91
C ILE A 190 11.05 -4.85 7.75
N THR A 191 11.76 -4.58 8.84
CA THR A 191 13.19 -4.25 8.78
C THR A 191 14.06 -5.44 8.38
N ASP A 192 13.68 -6.65 8.75
CA ASP A 192 14.35 -7.89 8.28
C ASP A 192 14.13 -8.10 6.78
N ALA A 193 12.92 -7.81 6.28
CA ALA A 193 12.66 -7.79 4.85
C ALA A 193 13.55 -6.80 4.10
N VAL A 194 13.72 -5.59 4.63
CA VAL A 194 14.62 -4.58 4.06
C VAL A 194 16.07 -5.09 4.01
N ARG A 195 16.56 -5.72 5.09
CA ARG A 195 17.91 -6.32 5.13
C ARG A 195 18.08 -7.37 4.05
N ARG A 196 17.06 -8.21 3.86
CA ARG A 196 17.05 -9.26 2.84
C ARG A 196 17.05 -8.67 1.43
N VAL A 197 16.23 -7.66 1.16
CA VAL A 197 16.18 -6.95 -0.13
C VAL A 197 17.52 -6.28 -0.45
N ILE A 198 18.17 -5.65 0.52
CA ILE A 198 19.54 -5.12 0.38
C ILE A 198 20.53 -6.24 0.09
N GLY A 199 20.38 -7.39 0.74
CA GLY A 199 21.19 -8.59 0.51
C GLY A 199 21.13 -9.11 -0.93
N PHE A 200 19.99 -8.97 -1.61
CA PHE A 200 19.85 -9.28 -3.05
C PHE A 200 20.60 -8.29 -3.95
N GLY A 201 20.87 -7.07 -3.47
CA GLY A 201 21.60 -6.06 -4.23
C GLY A 201 20.84 -4.73 -4.40
N ALA A 202 19.73 -4.53 -3.71
CA ALA A 202 18.99 -3.28 -3.76
C ALA A 202 19.85 -2.09 -3.32
N ARG A 203 19.73 -0.97 -4.04
CA ARG A 203 20.41 0.29 -3.76
C ARG A 203 19.45 1.41 -3.41
N ARG A 204 18.17 1.25 -3.71
CA ARG A 204 17.12 2.23 -3.42
C ARG A 204 15.90 1.48 -2.87
N VAL A 205 15.58 1.74 -1.61
CA VAL A 205 14.50 1.07 -0.90
C VAL A 205 13.60 2.11 -0.27
N ILE A 206 12.32 2.06 -0.60
CA ILE A 206 11.27 2.85 0.04
C ILE A 206 10.52 1.93 1.01
N ILE A 207 10.32 2.43 2.23
CA ILE A 207 9.59 1.72 3.28
C ILE A 207 8.39 2.59 3.66
N PRO A 208 7.19 2.28 3.15
CA PRO A 208 5.98 2.99 3.53
C PRO A 208 5.61 2.80 5.00
N GLY A 209 5.12 3.86 5.63
CA GLY A 209 4.42 3.78 6.91
C GLY A 209 2.93 3.56 6.73
N ASN A 210 2.24 3.27 7.83
CA ASN A 210 0.79 3.08 7.85
C ASN A 210 0.05 4.40 7.61
N PHE A 211 -1.15 4.28 7.03
CA PHE A 211 -2.11 5.37 6.86
C PHE A 211 -2.71 5.84 8.21
N PRO A 212 -3.31 7.07 8.26
CA PRO A 212 -4.10 7.51 9.41
C PRO A 212 -5.42 6.73 9.44
N ILE A 213 -5.40 5.54 10.04
CA ILE A 213 -6.50 4.58 9.99
C ILE A 213 -7.79 5.11 10.62
N GLY A 214 -7.68 6.02 11.60
CA GLY A 214 -8.82 6.70 12.20
C GLY A 214 -9.62 7.58 11.22
N CYS A 215 -9.09 7.85 10.02
CA CYS A 215 -9.78 8.61 8.97
C CYS A 215 -10.52 7.73 7.96
N LEU A 216 -10.32 6.40 7.99
CA LEU A 216 -10.88 5.49 7.01
C LEU A 216 -12.32 5.08 7.35
N PRO A 217 -13.23 4.97 6.39
CA PRO A 217 -14.64 4.64 6.61
C PRO A 217 -14.86 3.35 7.40
N ILE A 218 -14.06 2.31 7.18
CA ILE A 218 -14.14 1.07 7.95
C ILE A 218 -13.98 1.30 9.45
N TYR A 219 -13.01 2.09 9.86
CA TYR A 219 -12.77 2.37 11.29
C TYR A 219 -13.76 3.38 11.85
N LEU A 220 -14.09 4.41 11.08
CA LEU A 220 -15.11 5.39 11.45
C LEU A 220 -16.49 4.75 11.67
N SER A 221 -16.82 3.70 10.89
CA SER A 221 -18.05 2.94 11.09
C SER A 221 -17.97 1.97 12.26
N SER A 222 -16.85 1.24 12.39
CA SER A 222 -16.71 0.18 13.40
C SER A 222 -16.52 0.72 14.82
N PHE A 223 -15.91 1.89 14.95
CA PHE A 223 -15.62 2.56 16.24
C PHE A 223 -16.39 3.87 16.40
N HIS A 224 -17.53 3.99 15.71
CA HIS A 224 -18.37 5.17 15.79
C HIS A 224 -18.81 5.46 17.25
N THR A 225 -18.71 6.72 17.65
CA THR A 225 -19.15 7.18 18.98
C THR A 225 -19.77 8.56 18.88
N ASN A 226 -20.73 8.86 19.78
CA ASN A 226 -21.33 10.18 19.92
C ASN A 226 -20.44 11.16 20.72
N ASN A 227 -19.32 10.69 21.28
CA ASN A 227 -18.36 11.54 21.97
C ASN A 227 -17.54 12.34 20.96
N SER A 228 -17.87 13.61 20.76
CA SER A 228 -17.15 14.49 19.83
C SER A 228 -15.66 14.66 20.18
N ALA A 229 -15.27 14.47 21.45
CA ALA A 229 -13.89 14.57 21.89
C ALA A 229 -12.99 13.41 21.35
N ALA A 230 -13.60 12.31 20.89
CA ALA A 230 -12.88 11.20 20.28
C ALA A 230 -12.36 11.53 18.87
N TYR A 231 -12.83 12.61 18.24
CA TYR A 231 -12.49 12.99 16.89
C TYR A 231 -11.58 14.24 16.88
N ASP A 232 -10.71 14.30 15.87
CA ASP A 232 -9.89 15.47 15.56
C ASP A 232 -10.66 16.49 14.69
N GLU A 233 -9.98 17.59 14.29
CA GLU A 233 -10.55 18.63 13.45
C GLU A 233 -10.88 18.17 12.00
N LYS A 234 -10.41 17.02 11.59
CA LYS A 234 -10.73 16.35 10.32
C LYS A 234 -11.80 15.27 10.48
N HIS A 235 -12.39 15.17 11.67
CA HIS A 235 -13.35 14.12 12.03
C HIS A 235 -12.78 12.70 11.95
N CYS A 236 -11.47 12.53 12.16
CA CYS A 236 -10.82 11.24 12.27
C CYS A 236 -10.76 10.79 13.75
N LEU A 237 -10.83 9.49 14.02
CA LEU A 237 -10.70 8.92 15.37
C LEU A 237 -9.25 9.07 15.86
N LYS A 238 -9.08 9.86 16.94
CA LYS A 238 -7.77 10.23 17.49
C LYS A 238 -6.96 9.01 17.94
N ASP A 239 -7.56 8.12 18.70
CA ASP A 239 -6.85 6.98 19.31
C ASP A 239 -6.33 6.03 18.24
N LEU A 240 -7.06 5.84 17.14
CA LEU A 240 -6.63 5.01 16.02
C LEU A 240 -5.54 5.69 15.18
N ASN A 241 -5.60 7.02 15.05
CA ASN A 241 -4.51 7.77 14.41
C ASN A 241 -3.25 7.76 15.28
N ASN A 242 -3.37 7.93 16.60
CA ASN A 242 -2.25 7.81 17.54
C ASN A 242 -1.60 6.43 17.47
N PHE A 243 -2.41 5.36 17.36
CA PHE A 243 -1.90 4.02 17.16
C PHE A 243 -1.07 3.88 15.86
N ALA A 244 -1.58 4.41 14.76
CA ALA A 244 -0.84 4.42 13.48
C ALA A 244 0.45 5.24 13.59
N GLU A 245 0.45 6.36 14.32
CA GLU A 245 1.64 7.16 14.59
C GLU A 245 2.67 6.39 15.43
N ILE A 246 2.26 5.64 16.47
CA ILE A 246 3.16 4.79 17.25
C ILE A 246 3.89 3.80 16.34
N HIS A 247 3.17 3.09 15.46
CA HIS A 247 3.80 2.20 14.47
C HIS A 247 4.81 2.97 13.61
N ASN A 248 4.41 4.11 13.06
CA ASN A 248 5.23 4.90 12.17
C ASN A 248 6.51 5.44 12.85
N GLU A 249 6.43 5.85 14.11
CA GLU A 249 7.60 6.32 14.86
C GLU A 249 8.59 5.18 15.15
N VAL A 250 8.10 3.99 15.54
CA VAL A 250 8.96 2.81 15.72
C VAL A 250 9.63 2.41 14.40
N LEU A 251 8.87 2.47 13.29
CA LEU A 251 9.41 2.19 11.96
C LEU A 251 10.47 3.22 11.54
N LYS A 252 10.23 4.51 11.73
CA LYS A 252 11.21 5.59 11.43
C LYS A 252 12.50 5.43 12.25
N ALA A 253 12.38 5.10 13.54
CA ALA A 253 13.54 4.83 14.40
C ALA A 253 14.36 3.65 13.85
N SER A 254 13.69 2.56 13.45
CA SER A 254 14.32 1.38 12.87
C SER A 254 14.97 1.67 11.50
N ILE A 255 14.32 2.49 10.67
CA ILE A 255 14.90 2.98 9.39
C ILE A 255 16.19 3.77 9.64
N ASN A 256 16.24 4.60 10.66
CA ASN A 256 17.47 5.35 11.00
C ASN A 256 18.62 4.43 11.40
N VAL A 257 18.34 3.32 12.07
CA VAL A 257 19.35 2.28 12.35
C VAL A 257 19.83 1.61 11.05
N LEU A 258 18.91 1.29 10.14
CA LEU A 258 19.25 0.71 8.84
C LEU A 258 20.11 1.66 7.98
N LYS A 259 19.78 2.96 7.95
CA LYS A 259 20.57 3.98 7.23
C LYS A 259 22.02 4.04 7.71
N LYS A 260 22.25 3.96 9.02
CA LYS A 260 23.59 3.93 9.60
C LYS A 260 24.34 2.65 9.22
N LYS A 261 23.64 1.50 9.19
CA LYS A 261 24.23 0.20 8.86
C LYS A 261 24.53 0.05 7.36
N TYR A 262 23.74 0.68 6.50
CA TYR A 262 23.84 0.57 5.03
C TYR A 262 24.03 1.95 4.37
N PRO A 263 25.15 2.66 4.62
CA PRO A 263 25.33 4.06 4.19
C PRO A 263 25.35 4.22 2.66
N TYR A 264 25.52 3.14 1.91
CA TYR A 264 25.56 3.15 0.44
C TYR A 264 24.21 2.78 -0.20
N VAL A 265 23.16 2.60 0.59
CA VAL A 265 21.79 2.32 0.13
C VAL A 265 20.93 3.52 0.46
N ASP A 266 20.16 4.01 -0.49
CA ASP A 266 19.13 5.01 -0.26
C ASP A 266 17.92 4.31 0.36
N ILE A 267 17.76 4.43 1.68
CA ILE A 267 16.64 3.90 2.44
C ILE A 267 15.75 5.08 2.79
N VAL A 268 14.54 5.12 2.28
CA VAL A 268 13.64 6.27 2.42
C VAL A 268 12.33 5.85 3.06
N TYR A 269 11.90 6.60 4.06
CA TYR A 269 10.57 6.44 4.64
C TYR A 269 9.52 7.03 3.68
N GLY A 270 8.51 6.24 3.32
CA GLY A 270 7.36 6.70 2.55
C GLY A 270 6.26 7.17 3.50
N ASP A 271 6.06 8.47 3.60
CA ASP A 271 5.12 9.07 4.56
C ASP A 271 3.68 9.01 4.07
N TYR A 272 3.10 7.81 4.08
CA TYR A 272 1.71 7.56 3.67
C TYR A 272 0.70 8.23 4.62
N TYR A 273 1.04 8.33 5.90
CA TYR A 273 0.22 8.99 6.91
C TYR A 273 -0.04 10.46 6.55
N ASN A 274 1.03 11.24 6.42
CA ASN A 274 0.91 12.66 6.10
C ASN A 274 0.45 12.90 4.65
N ALA A 275 0.74 11.99 3.71
CA ALA A 275 0.22 12.07 2.35
C ALA A 275 -1.33 12.01 2.32
N TYR A 276 -1.92 11.13 3.13
CA TYR A 276 -3.38 11.02 3.24
C TYR A 276 -4.00 12.22 3.98
N LEU A 277 -3.41 12.67 5.09
CA LEU A 277 -3.87 13.86 5.80
C LEU A 277 -3.76 15.12 4.94
N TRP A 278 -2.70 15.23 4.14
CA TRP A 278 -2.55 16.29 3.16
C TRP A 278 -3.68 16.25 2.12
N LEU A 279 -4.02 15.06 1.62
CA LEU A 279 -5.13 14.89 0.67
C LEU A 279 -6.44 15.39 1.26
N LEU A 280 -6.78 14.99 2.50
CA LEU A 280 -7.98 15.45 3.21
C LEU A 280 -7.99 16.99 3.35
N SER A 281 -6.87 17.57 3.77
CA SER A 281 -6.75 19.03 3.98
C SER A 281 -6.88 19.84 2.68
N HIS A 282 -6.51 19.24 1.55
CA HIS A 282 -6.54 19.89 0.23
C HIS A 282 -7.72 19.44 -0.65
N ALA A 283 -8.61 18.62 -0.13
CA ALA A 283 -9.67 17.96 -0.88
C ALA A 283 -10.54 18.93 -1.68
N LYS A 284 -10.92 20.06 -1.08
CA LYS A 284 -11.68 21.13 -1.79
C LYS A 284 -10.91 21.65 -3.01
N ARG A 285 -9.62 21.99 -2.85
CA ARG A 285 -8.76 22.49 -3.92
C ARG A 285 -8.58 21.45 -5.02
N LEU A 286 -8.56 20.18 -4.64
CA LEU A 286 -8.47 19.05 -5.52
C LEU A 286 -9.82 18.62 -6.11
N ARG A 287 -10.90 19.38 -5.83
CA ARG A 287 -12.25 19.16 -6.37
C ARG A 287 -12.91 17.85 -5.93
N PHE A 288 -12.53 17.30 -4.78
CA PHE A 288 -13.32 16.27 -4.09
C PHE A 288 -14.58 16.90 -3.48
N ASP A 289 -15.63 16.09 -3.36
CA ASP A 289 -16.86 16.54 -2.70
C ASP A 289 -16.69 16.53 -1.19
N ARG A 290 -16.98 17.66 -0.54
CA ARG A 290 -16.82 17.81 0.91
C ARG A 290 -17.71 16.86 1.72
N ASN A 291 -18.85 16.46 1.18
CA ASN A 291 -19.80 15.57 1.86
C ASN A 291 -19.43 14.09 1.72
N SER A 292 -18.39 13.76 0.96
CA SER A 292 -17.97 12.39 0.66
C SER A 292 -16.52 12.09 1.00
N LEU A 293 -15.81 12.98 1.71
CA LEU A 293 -14.38 12.79 2.01
C LEU A 293 -14.09 11.51 2.80
N GLN A 294 -14.99 11.15 3.72
CA GLN A 294 -14.89 9.96 4.57
C GLN A 294 -16.03 8.96 4.31
N LYS A 295 -16.59 8.98 3.09
CA LYS A 295 -17.58 7.99 2.64
C LYS A 295 -16.97 7.08 1.61
N ALA A 296 -17.30 5.78 1.69
CA ALA A 296 -17.01 4.87 0.61
C ALA A 296 -17.84 5.23 -0.64
N CYS A 297 -17.21 5.26 -1.82
CA CYS A 297 -17.92 5.42 -3.09
C CYS A 297 -18.73 4.17 -3.42
N CYS A 298 -18.17 2.98 -3.19
CA CYS A 298 -18.83 1.71 -3.34
C CYS A 298 -19.15 1.12 -1.96
N GLY A 299 -20.43 1.07 -1.62
CA GLY A 299 -20.91 0.57 -0.35
C GLY A 299 -22.42 0.55 -0.29
N SER A 300 -22.98 -0.17 0.67
CA SER A 300 -24.43 -0.28 0.90
C SER A 300 -24.82 0.03 2.33
N GLY A 301 -23.90 0.58 3.12
CA GLY A 301 -24.14 0.90 4.51
C GLY A 301 -25.11 2.07 4.66
N SER A 302 -25.99 1.96 5.64
CA SER A 302 -26.93 3.01 5.99
C SER A 302 -26.31 4.15 6.82
N GLY A 303 -25.09 3.97 7.29
CA GLY A 303 -24.39 4.93 8.15
C GLY A 303 -23.78 6.13 7.39
N PRO A 304 -23.23 7.09 8.14
CA PRO A 304 -22.67 8.32 7.56
C PRO A 304 -21.45 8.08 6.66
N TYR A 305 -20.81 6.91 6.76
CA TYR A 305 -19.58 6.57 6.02
C TYR A 305 -19.81 5.63 4.84
N ASN A 306 -21.06 5.21 4.58
CA ASN A 306 -21.43 4.26 3.51
C ASN A 306 -20.60 2.97 3.53
N PHE A 307 -20.37 2.41 4.72
CA PHE A 307 -19.60 1.18 4.92
C PHE A 307 -20.36 0.20 5.84
N ASP A 308 -20.48 -1.04 5.37
CA ASP A 308 -21.04 -2.17 6.11
C ASP A 308 -20.12 -3.39 5.92
N PRO A 309 -19.50 -3.93 6.99
CA PRO A 309 -18.60 -5.07 6.88
C PRO A 309 -19.30 -6.36 6.42
N GLN A 310 -20.63 -6.45 6.55
CA GLN A 310 -21.41 -7.60 6.10
C GLN A 310 -21.89 -7.48 4.65
N LYS A 311 -21.85 -6.26 4.08
CA LYS A 311 -22.29 -6.00 2.71
C LYS A 311 -21.33 -5.04 2.00
N MET A 312 -20.13 -5.53 1.74
CA MET A 312 -19.03 -4.74 1.16
C MET A 312 -19.18 -4.55 -0.35
N CYS A 313 -18.41 -3.64 -0.90
CA CYS A 313 -18.30 -3.41 -2.34
C CYS A 313 -18.03 -4.72 -3.10
N GLY A 314 -18.70 -4.93 -4.25
CA GLY A 314 -18.65 -6.17 -5.03
C GLY A 314 -19.65 -7.24 -4.58
N ALA A 315 -20.33 -7.05 -3.44
CA ALA A 315 -21.45 -7.92 -3.04
C ALA A 315 -22.72 -7.60 -3.86
N GLU A 316 -23.61 -8.57 -3.95
CA GLU A 316 -24.87 -8.42 -4.69
C GLU A 316 -25.71 -7.26 -4.14
N GLY A 317 -26.20 -6.41 -5.04
CA GLY A 317 -27.00 -5.24 -4.70
C GLY A 317 -26.20 -4.09 -4.07
N VAL A 318 -24.86 -4.12 -4.11
CA VAL A 318 -23.99 -3.00 -3.75
C VAL A 318 -23.56 -2.28 -5.00
N SER A 319 -23.77 -0.96 -5.04
CA SER A 319 -23.42 -0.13 -6.19
C SER A 319 -22.31 0.87 -5.85
N ALA A 320 -21.57 1.28 -6.88
CA ALA A 320 -20.66 2.43 -6.77
C ALA A 320 -21.42 3.75 -6.90
N CYS A 321 -20.83 4.81 -6.36
CA CYS A 321 -21.29 6.16 -6.57
C CYS A 321 -21.16 6.56 -8.07
N PRO A 322 -21.98 7.50 -8.57
CA PRO A 322 -21.97 7.84 -9.99
C PRO A 322 -20.71 8.56 -10.45
N ASN A 323 -19.92 9.09 -9.53
CA ASN A 323 -18.68 9.81 -9.84
C ASN A 323 -17.58 9.50 -8.79
N PRO A 324 -16.81 8.42 -8.99
CA PRO A 324 -15.72 8.04 -8.08
C PRO A 324 -14.65 9.13 -7.90
N ASP A 325 -14.47 10.01 -8.86
CA ASP A 325 -13.53 11.12 -8.78
C ASP A 325 -13.90 12.18 -7.73
N LYS A 326 -15.09 12.11 -7.16
CA LYS A 326 -15.51 12.99 -6.06
C LYS A 326 -15.22 12.40 -4.67
N TYR A 327 -14.84 11.13 -4.60
CA TYR A 327 -14.62 10.38 -3.35
C TYR A 327 -13.14 10.10 -3.12
N ILE A 328 -12.73 10.11 -1.84
CA ILE A 328 -11.38 9.71 -1.44
C ILE A 328 -11.33 8.19 -1.28
N SER A 329 -12.27 7.61 -0.53
CA SER A 329 -12.36 6.18 -0.34
C SER A 329 -13.17 5.52 -1.45
N TRP A 330 -12.68 4.35 -1.92
CA TRP A 330 -13.39 3.52 -2.87
C TRP A 330 -14.42 2.63 -2.18
N ASP A 331 -13.96 1.72 -1.34
CA ASP A 331 -14.76 0.64 -0.73
C ASP A 331 -14.84 0.70 0.80
N GLY A 332 -14.33 1.78 1.40
CA GLY A 332 -14.27 1.97 2.85
C GLY A 332 -12.91 1.61 3.47
N ILE A 333 -12.09 0.84 2.76
CA ILE A 333 -10.74 0.43 3.16
C ILE A 333 -9.71 1.08 2.23
N HIS A 334 -9.93 0.93 0.92
CA HIS A 334 -9.01 1.35 -0.13
C HIS A 334 -9.43 2.69 -0.74
N SER A 335 -8.48 3.37 -1.35
CA SER A 335 -8.72 4.67 -1.98
C SER A 335 -9.18 4.52 -3.43
N THR A 336 -9.86 5.56 -3.94
CA THR A 336 -10.12 5.69 -5.38
C THR A 336 -8.81 5.89 -6.14
N GLN A 337 -8.78 5.54 -7.42
CA GLN A 337 -7.60 5.77 -8.25
C GLN A 337 -7.19 7.26 -8.27
N ARG A 338 -8.15 8.17 -8.21
CA ARG A 338 -7.85 9.61 -8.15
C ARG A 338 -7.12 9.98 -6.87
N SER A 339 -7.55 9.44 -5.73
CA SER A 339 -6.86 9.63 -4.46
C SER A 339 -5.45 9.06 -4.48
N TYR A 340 -5.28 7.85 -5.00
CA TYR A 340 -3.96 7.26 -5.19
C TYR A 340 -3.04 8.08 -6.10
N LYS A 341 -3.57 8.73 -7.15
CA LYS A 341 -2.80 9.67 -7.98
C LYS A 341 -2.22 10.81 -7.17
N TYR A 342 -3.02 11.44 -6.32
CA TYR A 342 -2.57 12.58 -5.52
C TYR A 342 -1.61 12.17 -4.41
N ILE A 343 -1.88 11.04 -3.74
CA ILE A 343 -0.99 10.46 -2.73
C ILE A 343 0.36 10.12 -3.37
N ALA A 344 0.39 9.41 -4.49
CA ALA A 344 1.61 9.08 -5.21
C ALA A 344 2.40 10.34 -5.63
N GLY A 345 1.71 11.37 -6.11
CA GLY A 345 2.35 12.64 -6.46
C GLY A 345 2.93 13.40 -5.26
N TYR A 346 2.31 13.30 -4.08
CA TYR A 346 2.86 13.82 -2.82
C TYR A 346 4.12 13.05 -2.41
N LEU A 347 4.04 11.73 -2.44
CA LEU A 347 5.13 10.83 -2.05
C LEU A 347 6.35 11.00 -2.95
N LEU A 348 6.18 11.08 -4.26
CA LEU A 348 7.31 11.30 -5.18
C LEU A 348 8.06 12.60 -4.85
N ARG A 349 7.35 13.67 -4.51
CA ARG A 349 8.00 14.95 -4.13
C ARG A 349 8.78 14.86 -2.83
N SER A 350 8.35 14.04 -1.88
CA SER A 350 9.04 13.87 -0.60
C SER A 350 10.16 12.84 -0.66
N ILE A 351 10.04 11.82 -1.50
CA ILE A 351 10.97 10.68 -1.60
C ILE A 351 12.15 11.01 -2.51
N LEU A 352 11.88 11.54 -3.71
CA LEU A 352 12.92 11.72 -4.73
C LEU A 352 14.10 12.60 -4.28
N PRO A 353 13.93 13.72 -3.56
CA PRO A 353 15.04 14.51 -3.09
C PRO A 353 15.97 13.79 -2.10
N GLN A 354 15.52 12.68 -1.50
CA GLN A 354 16.28 11.87 -0.57
C GLN A 354 17.08 10.76 -1.26
N MET A 355 16.90 10.58 -2.56
CA MET A 355 17.61 9.59 -3.36
C MET A 355 18.80 10.24 -4.08
N ARG A 356 19.90 9.53 -4.13
CA ARG A 356 21.08 9.96 -4.90
C ARG A 356 20.80 9.89 -6.39
N MET A 357 21.11 10.96 -7.07
CA MET A 357 21.29 10.93 -8.51
C MET A 357 22.66 10.29 -8.79
N PHE A 358 22.67 9.16 -9.48
CA PHE A 358 23.93 8.59 -9.93
C PHE A 358 24.44 9.46 -11.09
N HIS A 359 25.49 10.26 -10.82
CA HIS A 359 26.29 10.82 -11.90
C HIS A 359 27.03 9.65 -12.59
N LEU A 360 26.94 9.61 -13.91
CA LEU A 360 27.68 8.67 -14.76
C LEU A 360 29.18 8.85 -14.57
#